data_e74d922671a92ff19507bd12457479d3
#
_entry.id   e74d922671a92ff19507bd12457479d3
#
_cell.length_a   1.000
_cell.length_b   1.000
_cell.length_c   1.000
_cell.angle_alpha   90.00
_cell.angle_beta   90.00
_cell.angle_gamma   90.00
#
_symmetry.space_group_name_H-M   'P 1'
#
loop_
_entity.id
_entity.type
_entity.pdbx_description
1 polymer ?
#
loop_
_entity_poly.entity_id
_entity_poly.type
_entity_poly.pdbx_seq_one_letter_code
_entity_poly.pdbx_strand_id
1 'polypeptide(L)'
;MIRFLGLAAVLLLCGAGQALADPCKAIPDSGPMPTFLYKGHSFSGPVVQVLDGDSLCVAVGKGPQNWVEVRLSDFYAPESHEPGGPEAKAALGRIALGKVASCVSKNRTYDRIAARCTIGGRGLGELLTAAGVAQGGRAYPGKAAPASISSRQAFTTCAAARTAGAAPLRKGQAGYNPKLDGDGDGVACEAK
;
A
#
# COMPACT_ATOMS: atom_id res chain seq x y z
N MET A 1 63.27 22.46 -15.49
CA MET A 1 62.01 22.76 -14.78
C MET A 1 60.89 22.07 -15.48
N ILE A 2 60.47 20.89 -14.99
CA ILE A 2 59.40 20.08 -15.59
C ILE A 2 58.21 20.15 -14.65
N ARG A 3 57.09 20.76 -15.11
CA ARG A 3 55.84 20.84 -14.36
C ARG A 3 54.99 19.62 -14.66
N PHE A 4 54.77 18.77 -13.66
CA PHE A 4 53.76 17.69 -13.75
C PHE A 4 52.38 18.28 -13.45
N LEU A 5 51.47 18.27 -14.44
CA LEU A 5 50.06 18.50 -14.21
C LEU A 5 49.44 17.17 -13.74
N GLY A 6 49.01 17.13 -12.48
CA GLY A 6 48.23 16.02 -11.97
C GLY A 6 46.77 16.13 -12.43
N LEU A 7 46.32 15.16 -13.18
CA LEU A 7 44.88 14.96 -13.53
C LEU A 7 44.20 14.31 -12.32
N ALA A 8 43.35 15.06 -11.64
CA ALA A 8 42.48 14.50 -10.59
C ALA A 8 41.26 13.86 -11.28
N ALA A 9 41.19 12.53 -11.28
CA ALA A 9 40.02 11.79 -11.71
C ALA A 9 38.97 11.83 -10.62
N VAL A 10 37.89 12.55 -10.87
CA VAL A 10 36.67 12.52 -10.00
C VAL A 10 35.90 11.24 -10.32
N LEU A 11 35.98 10.25 -9.43
CA LEU A 11 35.08 9.08 -9.47
C LEU A 11 33.68 9.51 -9.03
N LEU A 12 32.75 9.61 -9.97
CA LEU A 12 31.33 9.66 -9.67
C LEU A 12 30.88 8.26 -9.16
N LEU A 13 30.71 8.14 -7.86
CA LEU A 13 30.01 7.01 -7.24
C LEU A 13 28.52 7.14 -7.59
N CYS A 14 28.08 6.46 -8.67
CA CYS A 14 26.67 6.15 -8.90
C CYS A 14 26.21 5.24 -7.74
N GLY A 15 25.58 5.82 -6.72
CA GLY A 15 24.85 5.08 -5.71
C GLY A 15 23.65 4.40 -6.37
N ALA A 16 23.79 3.12 -6.76
CA ALA A 16 22.65 2.29 -7.10
C ALA A 16 21.77 2.23 -5.86
N GLY A 17 20.59 2.88 -5.91
CA GLY A 17 19.56 2.75 -4.88
C GLY A 17 19.19 1.28 -4.79
N GLN A 18 19.66 0.61 -3.72
CA GLN A 18 19.23 -0.75 -3.40
C GLN A 18 17.75 -0.67 -3.07
N ALA A 19 16.90 -1.25 -3.92
CA ALA A 19 15.54 -1.59 -3.53
C ALA A 19 15.68 -2.41 -2.24
N LEU A 20 15.21 -1.87 -1.12
CA LEU A 20 15.22 -2.59 0.16
C LEU A 20 14.31 -3.81 -0.05
N ALA A 21 14.93 -4.99 -0.19
CA ALA A 21 14.22 -6.24 -0.21
C ALA A 21 13.39 -6.33 1.08
N ASP A 22 12.17 -6.88 0.98
CA ASP A 22 11.34 -7.12 2.15
C ASP A 22 12.14 -7.89 3.21
N PRO A 23 12.31 -7.35 4.43
CA PRO A 23 13.08 -7.98 5.49
C PRO A 23 12.29 -9.06 6.23
N CYS A 24 10.98 -9.17 6.04
CA CYS A 24 10.11 -10.07 6.77
C CYS A 24 10.05 -11.44 6.09
N LYS A 25 10.83 -12.41 6.55
CA LYS A 25 10.99 -13.74 5.93
C LYS A 25 10.39 -14.88 6.74
N ALA A 26 9.56 -14.61 7.74
CA ALA A 26 8.94 -15.66 8.56
C ALA A 26 7.90 -16.48 7.81
N ILE A 27 7.25 -15.89 6.78
CA ILE A 27 6.26 -16.58 5.96
C ILE A 27 6.89 -16.85 4.60
N PRO A 28 7.07 -18.13 4.20
CA PRO A 28 7.62 -18.46 2.89
C PRO A 28 6.61 -18.13 1.76
N ASP A 29 7.09 -17.79 0.58
CA ASP A 29 6.23 -17.51 -0.60
C ASP A 29 5.33 -18.70 -0.96
N SER A 30 5.78 -19.92 -0.66
CA SER A 30 5.05 -21.16 -0.91
C SER A 30 5.26 -22.17 0.24
N GLY A 31 4.32 -23.11 0.39
CA GLY A 31 4.37 -24.12 1.43
C GLY A 31 3.64 -23.72 2.72
N PRO A 32 3.82 -24.53 3.80
CA PRO A 32 3.08 -24.31 5.04
C PRO A 32 3.54 -23.06 5.77
N MET A 33 2.57 -22.35 6.34
CA MET A 33 2.80 -21.22 7.23
C MET A 33 3.24 -21.74 8.62
N PRO A 34 4.11 -21.01 9.35
CA PRO A 34 4.42 -21.34 10.74
C PRO A 34 3.16 -21.44 11.61
N THR A 35 3.09 -22.45 12.47
CA THR A 35 1.89 -22.75 13.27
C THR A 35 1.48 -21.62 14.22
N PHE A 36 2.45 -20.87 14.73
CA PHE A 36 2.21 -19.72 15.61
C PHE A 36 1.49 -18.54 14.89
N LEU A 37 1.35 -18.60 13.56
CA LEU A 37 0.63 -17.63 12.74
C LEU A 37 -0.75 -18.13 12.29
N TYR A 38 -1.18 -19.30 12.72
CA TYR A 38 -2.52 -19.78 12.38
C TYR A 38 -3.61 -18.88 12.97
N LYS A 39 -4.76 -18.88 12.33
CA LYS A 39 -5.90 -18.04 12.71
C LYS A 39 -6.20 -18.12 14.21
N GLY A 40 -6.29 -16.95 14.83
CA GLY A 40 -6.57 -16.80 16.28
C GLY A 40 -5.33 -16.87 17.17
N HIS A 41 -4.17 -17.26 16.64
CA HIS A 41 -2.93 -17.25 17.43
C HIS A 41 -2.41 -15.82 17.60
N SER A 42 -1.83 -15.58 18.78
CA SER A 42 -1.22 -14.29 19.12
C SER A 42 0.28 -14.37 18.99
N PHE A 43 0.88 -13.30 18.50
CA PHE A 43 2.34 -13.10 18.48
C PHE A 43 2.66 -11.64 18.80
N SER A 44 3.87 -11.38 19.28
CA SER A 44 4.30 -10.01 19.58
C SER A 44 5.79 -9.83 19.35
N GLY A 45 6.17 -8.59 19.11
CA GLY A 45 7.56 -8.19 18.92
C GLY A 45 7.69 -6.72 18.55
N PRO A 46 8.91 -6.19 18.54
CA PRO A 46 9.14 -4.83 18.06
C PRO A 46 8.82 -4.72 16.57
N VAL A 47 8.23 -3.60 16.19
CA VAL A 47 8.05 -3.22 14.78
C VAL A 47 9.41 -2.73 14.26
N VAL A 48 9.99 -3.48 13.34
CA VAL A 48 11.34 -3.20 12.81
C VAL A 48 11.30 -2.44 11.48
N GLN A 49 10.18 -2.50 10.77
CA GLN A 49 9.98 -1.76 9.52
C GLN A 49 8.50 -1.47 9.27
N VAL A 50 8.22 -0.38 8.58
CA VAL A 50 6.91 -0.04 8.01
C VAL A 50 7.05 -0.07 6.49
N LEU A 51 6.24 -0.90 5.83
CA LEU A 51 6.31 -1.15 4.39
C LEU A 51 5.45 -0.15 3.61
N ASP A 52 4.22 0.03 4.07
CA ASP A 52 3.26 1.00 3.55
C ASP A 52 2.36 1.56 4.66
N GLY A 53 1.18 2.11 4.33
CA GLY A 53 0.28 2.73 5.30
C GLY A 53 -0.50 1.74 6.19
N ASP A 54 -0.51 0.45 5.86
CA ASP A 54 -1.20 -0.60 6.61
C ASP A 54 -0.40 -1.91 6.72
N SER A 55 0.89 -1.90 6.32
CA SER A 55 1.76 -3.07 6.39
C SER A 55 3.05 -2.76 7.14
N LEU A 56 3.45 -3.68 8.02
CA LEU A 56 4.62 -3.55 8.87
C LEU A 56 5.27 -4.92 9.18
N CYS A 57 6.52 -4.87 9.60
CA CYS A 57 7.32 -6.04 9.95
C CYS A 57 7.45 -6.14 11.47
N VAL A 58 6.98 -7.24 12.06
CA VAL A 58 7.07 -7.53 13.50
C VAL A 58 8.12 -8.60 13.74
N ALA A 59 9.16 -8.28 14.51
CA ALA A 59 10.22 -9.22 14.86
C ALA A 59 9.79 -10.11 16.05
N VAL A 60 9.34 -11.31 15.76
CA VAL A 60 8.96 -12.31 16.78
C VAL A 60 10.15 -13.11 17.32
N GLY A 61 11.33 -12.93 16.71
CA GLY A 61 12.59 -13.57 17.09
C GLY A 61 13.77 -12.87 16.43
N LYS A 62 14.96 -13.42 16.63
CA LYS A 62 16.19 -12.87 16.05
C LYS A 62 16.27 -13.18 14.55
N GLY A 63 16.63 -12.17 13.77
CA GLY A 63 16.89 -12.27 12.34
C GLY A 63 15.64 -12.30 11.46
N PRO A 64 15.80 -11.96 10.18
CA PRO A 64 14.72 -11.79 9.20
C PRO A 64 13.78 -12.99 9.05
N GLN A 65 14.31 -14.21 9.17
CA GLN A 65 13.54 -15.46 9.09
C GLN A 65 12.50 -15.62 10.22
N ASN A 66 12.57 -14.80 11.27
CA ASN A 66 11.60 -14.74 12.37
C ASN A 66 10.84 -13.41 12.39
N TRP A 67 10.92 -12.63 11.33
CA TRP A 67 10.20 -11.37 11.21
C TRP A 67 8.96 -11.56 10.33
N VAL A 68 7.81 -11.22 10.87
CA VAL A 68 6.50 -11.46 10.25
C VAL A 68 6.05 -10.21 9.54
N GLU A 69 5.78 -10.31 8.24
CA GLU A 69 5.05 -9.28 7.53
C GLU A 69 3.58 -9.33 7.92
N VAL A 70 3.08 -8.21 8.43
CA VAL A 70 1.71 -8.04 8.87
C VAL A 70 1.03 -7.00 8.00
N ARG A 71 -0.12 -7.36 7.43
CA ARG A 71 -1.11 -6.43 6.92
C ARG A 71 -2.16 -6.19 8.00
N LEU A 72 -2.41 -4.94 8.37
CA LEU A 72 -3.47 -4.60 9.32
C LEU A 72 -4.83 -5.05 8.77
N SER A 73 -5.59 -5.76 9.60
CA SER A 73 -6.90 -6.28 9.22
C SER A 73 -8.06 -5.36 9.61
N ASP A 74 -7.77 -4.29 10.31
CA ASP A 74 -8.72 -3.30 10.84
C ASP A 74 -8.45 -1.88 10.32
N PHE A 75 -7.56 -1.75 9.35
CA PHE A 75 -7.29 -0.51 8.65
C PHE A 75 -6.92 -0.76 7.19
N TYR A 76 -7.28 0.14 6.31
CA TYR A 76 -6.96 0.10 4.89
C TYR A 76 -6.37 1.46 4.52
N ALA A 77 -5.09 1.50 4.21
CA ALA A 77 -4.43 2.71 3.76
C ALA A 77 -4.56 2.88 2.24
N PRO A 78 -4.48 4.13 1.74
CA PRO A 78 -4.20 4.37 0.34
C PRO A 78 -2.88 3.70 -0.06
N GLU A 79 -2.79 3.19 -1.27
CA GLU A 79 -1.57 2.58 -1.80
C GLU A 79 -0.43 3.61 -1.86
N SER A 80 0.82 3.17 -1.83
CA SER A 80 1.99 4.06 -1.76
C SER A 80 2.06 5.10 -2.90
N HIS A 81 1.44 4.81 -4.05
CA HIS A 81 1.35 5.70 -5.22
C HIS A 81 0.03 6.48 -5.29
N GLU A 82 -0.92 6.25 -4.38
CA GLU A 82 -2.19 6.98 -4.29
C GLU A 82 -2.03 8.23 -3.39
N PRO A 83 -2.84 9.28 -3.61
CA PRO A 83 -2.90 10.42 -2.69
C PRO A 83 -3.19 9.96 -1.25
N GLY A 84 -2.37 10.39 -0.30
CA GLY A 84 -2.47 10.00 1.10
C GLY A 84 -1.66 8.75 1.47
N GLY A 85 -1.14 7.98 0.51
CA GLY A 85 -0.33 6.79 0.78
C GLY A 85 0.99 7.07 1.50
N PRO A 86 1.82 8.00 1.02
CA PRO A 86 3.06 8.39 1.71
C PRO A 86 2.80 8.92 3.13
N GLU A 87 1.74 9.70 3.31
CA GLU A 87 1.33 10.26 4.60
C GLU A 87 0.88 9.16 5.57
N ALA A 88 0.12 8.17 5.07
CA ALA A 88 -0.31 7.00 5.84
C ALA A 88 0.89 6.18 6.31
N LYS A 89 1.85 5.89 5.43
CA LYS A 89 3.12 5.22 5.77
C LYS A 89 3.90 6.00 6.84
N ALA A 90 4.04 7.31 6.66
CA ALA A 90 4.73 8.16 7.63
C ALA A 90 4.02 8.18 8.99
N ALA A 91 2.68 8.19 9.01
CA ALA A 91 1.89 8.14 10.24
C ALA A 91 2.07 6.79 10.95
N LEU A 92 1.96 5.67 10.25
CA LEU A 92 2.20 4.34 10.81
C LEU A 92 3.63 4.22 11.35
N GLY A 93 4.62 4.79 10.66
CA GLY A 93 6.01 4.87 11.13
C GLY A 93 6.14 5.58 12.47
N ARG A 94 5.55 6.76 12.63
CA ARG A 94 5.57 7.51 13.89
C ARG A 94 4.85 6.77 15.03
N ILE A 95 3.78 6.06 14.72
CA ILE A 95 2.95 5.33 15.69
C ILE A 95 3.64 4.05 16.14
N ALA A 96 4.23 3.28 15.23
CA ALA A 96 4.57 1.89 15.45
C ALA A 96 6.06 1.57 15.47
N LEU A 97 6.90 2.25 14.68
CA LEU A 97 8.30 1.88 14.50
C LEU A 97 9.05 1.87 15.83
N GLY A 98 9.78 0.77 16.10
CA GLY A 98 10.55 0.55 17.33
C GLY A 98 9.71 0.16 18.55
N LYS A 99 8.37 0.20 18.47
CA LYS A 99 7.49 -0.20 19.58
C LYS A 99 7.11 -1.66 19.47
N VAL A 100 6.76 -2.27 20.60
CA VAL A 100 6.24 -3.64 20.65
C VAL A 100 4.78 -3.64 20.22
N ALA A 101 4.49 -4.37 19.15
CA ALA A 101 3.14 -4.66 18.70
C ALA A 101 2.72 -6.06 19.18
N SER A 102 1.48 -6.17 19.65
CA SER A 102 0.81 -7.45 19.95
C SER A 102 -0.27 -7.69 18.91
N CYS A 103 -0.15 -8.78 18.17
CA CYS A 103 -0.98 -9.08 17.01
C CYS A 103 -1.73 -10.39 17.18
N VAL A 104 -2.95 -10.45 16.64
CA VAL A 104 -3.76 -11.68 16.54
C VAL A 104 -3.98 -12.00 15.07
N SER A 105 -3.51 -13.15 14.64
CA SER A 105 -3.58 -13.64 13.26
C SER A 105 -5.01 -13.86 12.80
N LYS A 106 -5.32 -13.51 11.56
CA LYS A 106 -6.62 -13.80 10.91
C LYS A 106 -6.46 -14.80 9.77
N ASN A 107 -5.82 -14.41 8.69
CA ASN A 107 -5.62 -15.25 7.50
C ASN A 107 -4.33 -14.87 6.78
N ARG A 108 -3.75 -15.86 6.11
CA ARG A 108 -2.61 -15.62 5.22
C ARG A 108 -3.05 -14.87 3.96
N THR A 109 -2.21 -13.95 3.51
CA THR A 109 -2.34 -13.26 2.22
C THR A 109 -0.96 -13.27 1.54
N TYR A 110 -0.74 -14.22 0.65
CA TYR A 110 0.57 -14.46 -0.01
C TYR A 110 1.67 -14.78 1.02
N ASP A 111 2.70 -13.96 1.13
CA ASP A 111 3.86 -14.02 2.02
C ASP A 111 3.69 -13.25 3.33
N ARG A 112 2.50 -12.76 3.63
CA ARG A 112 2.17 -11.99 4.84
C ARG A 112 0.92 -12.51 5.53
N ILE A 113 0.70 -12.06 6.78
CA ILE A 113 -0.47 -12.39 7.58
C ILE A 113 -1.37 -11.15 7.76
N ALA A 114 -2.64 -11.28 7.46
CA ALA A 114 -3.62 -10.29 7.92
C ALA A 114 -3.81 -10.48 9.44
N ALA A 115 -3.58 -9.44 10.22
CA ALA A 115 -3.70 -9.50 11.67
C ALA A 115 -4.25 -8.20 12.25
N ARG A 116 -4.89 -8.30 13.41
CA ARG A 116 -5.21 -7.13 14.23
C ARG A 116 -4.09 -6.91 15.22
N CYS A 117 -3.49 -5.73 15.19
CA CYS A 117 -2.35 -5.40 16.05
C CYS A 117 -2.69 -4.24 17.00
N THR A 118 -2.13 -4.30 18.20
CA THR A 118 -2.24 -3.25 19.22
C THR A 118 -0.85 -2.79 19.67
N ILE A 119 -0.75 -1.54 20.10
CA ILE A 119 0.40 -0.97 20.79
C ILE A 119 -0.11 -0.26 22.03
N GLY A 120 0.42 -0.60 23.20
CA GLY A 120 -0.07 -0.05 24.48
C GLY A 120 -1.57 -0.32 24.71
N GLY A 121 -2.07 -1.46 24.24
CA GLY A 121 -3.48 -1.85 24.38
C GLY A 121 -4.43 -1.20 23.36
N ARG A 122 -3.98 -0.26 22.52
CA ARG A 122 -4.81 0.41 21.51
C ARG A 122 -4.57 -0.18 20.13
N GLY A 123 -5.64 -0.39 19.35
CA GLY A 123 -5.58 -0.89 17.98
C GLY A 123 -4.80 0.05 17.05
N LEU A 124 -3.96 -0.53 16.19
CA LEU A 124 -3.21 0.29 15.22
C LEU A 124 -4.13 1.02 14.24
N GLY A 125 -5.20 0.37 13.80
CA GLY A 125 -6.21 1.02 12.95
C GLY A 125 -6.91 2.19 13.67
N GLU A 126 -7.19 2.04 14.96
CA GLU A 126 -7.74 3.12 15.80
C GLU A 126 -6.75 4.29 15.93
N LEU A 127 -5.47 3.98 16.16
CA LEU A 127 -4.42 4.99 16.31
C LEU A 127 -4.22 5.77 15.00
N LEU A 128 -4.25 5.10 13.85
CA LEU A 128 -4.17 5.72 12.53
C LEU A 128 -5.36 6.64 12.25
N THR A 129 -6.57 6.17 12.58
CA THR A 129 -7.79 6.97 12.44
C THR A 129 -7.74 8.22 13.34
N ALA A 130 -7.30 8.06 14.59
CA ALA A 130 -7.11 9.18 15.53
C ALA A 130 -6.02 10.16 15.06
N ALA A 131 -5.04 9.70 14.29
CA ALA A 131 -4.01 10.53 13.67
C ALA A 131 -4.49 11.23 12.38
N GLY A 132 -5.77 11.09 12.00
CA GLY A 132 -6.36 11.72 10.82
C GLY A 132 -5.99 11.04 9.49
N VAL A 133 -5.48 9.80 9.53
CA VAL A 133 -5.17 9.06 8.31
C VAL A 133 -6.49 8.61 7.66
N ALA A 134 -6.71 9.04 6.43
CA ALA A 134 -7.87 8.61 5.65
C ALA A 134 -7.73 7.13 5.26
N GLN A 135 -8.84 6.39 5.32
CA GLN A 135 -8.88 5.04 4.78
C GLN A 135 -9.04 5.08 3.26
N GLY A 136 -8.44 4.11 2.59
CA GLY A 136 -8.44 4.03 1.13
C GLY A 136 -7.86 2.71 0.62
N GLY A 137 -7.28 2.74 -0.60
CA GLY A 137 -6.68 1.57 -1.21
C GLY A 137 -7.70 0.61 -1.86
N ARG A 138 -7.18 -0.34 -2.63
CA ARG A 138 -8.03 -1.28 -3.42
C ARG A 138 -8.88 -2.21 -2.56
N ALA A 139 -8.40 -2.56 -1.38
CA ALA A 139 -9.07 -3.50 -0.49
C ALA A 139 -10.02 -2.81 0.50
N TYR A 140 -10.18 -1.47 0.46
CA TYR A 140 -11.06 -0.75 1.37
C TYR A 140 -12.54 -1.06 1.06
N PRO A 141 -13.30 -1.66 2.00
CA PRO A 141 -14.69 -2.04 1.75
C PRO A 141 -15.63 -0.85 1.52
N GLY A 142 -15.27 0.33 2.03
CA GLY A 142 -16.00 1.58 1.84
C GLY A 142 -15.62 2.32 0.56
N LYS A 143 -14.53 1.95 -0.09
CA LYS A 143 -14.30 2.29 -1.48
C LYS A 143 -15.27 1.39 -2.25
N ALA A 144 -16.44 1.94 -2.60
CA ALA A 144 -17.18 1.37 -3.72
C ALA A 144 -16.11 1.18 -4.80
N ALA A 145 -15.80 -0.06 -5.14
CA ALA A 145 -15.06 -0.34 -6.36
C ALA A 145 -15.70 0.57 -7.38
N PRO A 146 -14.93 1.44 -8.10
CA PRO A 146 -15.53 2.34 -9.08
C PRO A 146 -16.46 1.41 -9.83
N ALA A 147 -17.78 1.62 -9.64
CA ALA A 147 -18.82 0.61 -9.84
C ALA A 147 -18.38 -0.07 -11.10
N SER A 148 -18.05 -1.37 -11.05
CA SER A 148 -17.49 -2.05 -12.20
C SER A 148 -18.58 -1.88 -13.21
N ILE A 149 -18.41 -0.81 -14.01
CA ILE A 149 -19.39 -0.46 -15.02
C ILE A 149 -19.31 -1.69 -15.89
N SER A 150 -20.30 -2.54 -15.71
CA SER A 150 -20.46 -3.70 -16.56
C SER A 150 -20.13 -3.19 -17.94
N SER A 151 -19.22 -3.84 -18.65
CA SER A 151 -18.79 -3.45 -20.00
C SER A 151 -19.96 -3.28 -21.00
N ARG A 152 -21.18 -3.45 -20.51
CA ARG A 152 -22.46 -3.30 -21.19
C ARG A 152 -23.21 -1.98 -20.87
N GLN A 153 -22.76 -1.18 -19.91
CA GLN A 153 -23.50 0.03 -19.50
C GLN A 153 -22.65 1.29 -19.72
N ALA A 154 -22.82 1.88 -20.91
CA ALA A 154 -22.22 3.16 -21.22
C ALA A 154 -22.89 4.28 -20.38
N PHE A 155 -22.14 5.29 -19.97
CA PHE A 155 -22.72 6.46 -19.31
C PHE A 155 -23.71 7.15 -20.25
N THR A 156 -24.79 7.67 -19.66
CA THR A 156 -25.80 8.42 -20.41
C THR A 156 -25.53 9.93 -20.41
N THR A 157 -24.75 10.42 -19.45
CA THR A 157 -24.36 11.84 -19.35
C THR A 157 -22.93 12.00 -18.83
N CYS A 158 -22.26 13.09 -19.24
CA CYS A 158 -20.95 13.45 -18.72
C CYS A 158 -20.98 13.80 -17.22
N ALA A 159 -22.10 14.31 -16.72
CA ALA A 159 -22.27 14.56 -15.29
C ALA A 159 -22.18 13.26 -14.49
N ALA A 160 -22.86 12.20 -14.93
CA ALA A 160 -22.78 10.89 -14.30
C ALA A 160 -21.35 10.30 -14.35
N ALA A 161 -20.67 10.43 -15.49
CA ALA A 161 -19.28 9.99 -15.63
C ALA A 161 -18.32 10.72 -14.69
N ARG A 162 -18.47 12.05 -14.52
CA ARG A 162 -17.67 12.87 -13.59
C ARG A 162 -17.97 12.52 -12.13
N THR A 163 -19.24 12.39 -11.77
CA THR A 163 -19.64 12.00 -10.40
C THR A 163 -19.08 10.63 -10.02
N ALA A 164 -18.98 9.70 -10.98
CA ALA A 164 -18.38 8.40 -10.82
C ALA A 164 -16.84 8.41 -10.86
N GLY A 165 -16.20 9.56 -11.08
CA GLY A 165 -14.74 9.68 -11.23
C GLY A 165 -14.19 8.96 -12.47
N ALA A 166 -15.05 8.69 -13.47
CA ALA A 166 -14.69 7.93 -14.67
C ALA A 166 -14.30 8.84 -15.86
N ALA A 167 -14.64 10.12 -15.83
CA ALA A 167 -14.30 11.07 -16.89
C ALA A 167 -12.85 11.60 -16.73
N PRO A 168 -12.13 11.84 -17.87
CA PRO A 168 -12.55 11.62 -19.24
C PRO A 168 -12.50 10.13 -19.65
N LEU A 169 -13.38 9.71 -20.57
CA LEU A 169 -13.52 8.33 -21.02
C LEU A 169 -12.96 8.15 -22.44
N ARG A 170 -12.03 7.23 -22.61
CA ARG A 170 -11.45 6.95 -23.93
C ARG A 170 -12.22 5.86 -24.68
N LYS A 171 -12.27 5.95 -26.01
CA LYS A 171 -12.85 4.92 -26.88
C LYS A 171 -12.28 3.54 -26.58
N GLY A 172 -13.16 2.57 -26.37
CA GLY A 172 -12.78 1.21 -25.93
C GLY A 172 -12.73 1.01 -24.42
N GLN A 173 -12.81 2.06 -23.62
CA GLN A 173 -12.88 1.98 -22.16
C GLN A 173 -14.31 1.65 -21.70
N ALA A 174 -14.43 0.86 -20.61
CA ALA A 174 -15.73 0.55 -20.02
C ALA A 174 -16.47 1.85 -19.65
N GLY A 175 -17.73 1.97 -20.06
CA GLY A 175 -18.53 3.17 -19.83
C GLY A 175 -18.44 4.24 -20.92
N TYR A 176 -17.52 4.13 -21.89
CA TYR A 176 -17.46 5.04 -23.03
C TYR A 176 -18.76 5.02 -23.83
N ASN A 177 -19.22 6.20 -24.19
CA ASN A 177 -20.40 6.39 -25.02
C ASN A 177 -20.06 7.41 -26.12
N PRO A 178 -20.10 7.01 -27.40
CA PRO A 178 -19.81 7.92 -28.53
C PRO A 178 -20.71 9.15 -28.58
N LYS A 179 -21.90 9.10 -27.98
CA LYS A 179 -22.82 10.26 -27.91
C LYS A 179 -22.33 11.36 -26.94
N LEU A 180 -21.37 11.03 -26.08
CA LEU A 180 -20.77 11.96 -25.12
C LEU A 180 -19.39 12.48 -25.58
N ASP A 181 -18.89 11.99 -26.70
CA ASP A 181 -17.71 12.42 -27.41
C ASP A 181 -18.16 13.43 -28.49
N GLY A 182 -18.13 14.71 -28.12
CA GLY A 182 -18.78 15.77 -28.90
C GLY A 182 -18.02 16.20 -30.16
N ASP A 183 -16.70 16.03 -30.20
CA ASP A 183 -15.82 16.35 -31.33
C ASP A 183 -15.33 15.10 -32.07
N GLY A 184 -15.59 13.89 -31.52
CA GLY A 184 -15.30 12.63 -32.17
C GLY A 184 -13.83 12.22 -32.12
N ASP A 185 -13.03 12.82 -31.22
CA ASP A 185 -11.59 12.53 -31.10
C ASP A 185 -11.28 11.21 -30.36
N GLY A 186 -12.29 10.55 -29.82
CA GLY A 186 -12.18 9.30 -29.06
C GLY A 186 -12.08 9.51 -27.57
N VAL A 187 -12.28 10.74 -27.07
CA VAL A 187 -12.29 11.07 -25.64
C VAL A 187 -13.60 11.76 -25.28
N ALA A 188 -14.42 11.11 -24.47
CA ALA A 188 -15.70 11.64 -24.04
C ALA A 188 -15.59 12.30 -22.68
N CYS A 189 -16.39 13.35 -22.46
CA CYS A 189 -16.54 14.06 -21.18
C CYS A 189 -15.29 14.80 -20.69
N GLU A 190 -14.50 15.33 -21.59
CA GLU A 190 -13.37 16.20 -21.27
C GLU A 190 -13.78 17.41 -20.43
N ALA A 191 -12.82 18.00 -19.71
CA ALA A 191 -12.97 19.34 -19.17
C ALA A 191 -12.84 20.36 -20.30
N LYS A 192 -13.85 21.22 -20.48
CA LYS A 192 -13.75 22.37 -21.38
C LYS A 192 -12.89 23.44 -20.73
#